data_fabc242a632bb906fef595f6e97ba2b4
#
_entry.id   fabc242a632bb906fef595f6e97ba2b4
#
_cell.length_a   1.000
_cell.length_b   1.000
_cell.length_c   1.000
_cell.angle_alpha   90.00
_cell.angle_beta   90.00
_cell.angle_gamma   90.00
#
_symmetry.space_group_name_H-M   'P 1'
#
loop_
_entity.id
_entity.type
_entity.pdbx_description
1 polymer ?
#
loop_
_entity_poly.entity_id
_entity_poly.type
_entity_poly.pdbx_seq_one_letter_code
_entity_poly.pdbx_strand_id
1 'polypeptide(L)'
;ASVIVPQTKKGVITDMNGNFSLEVVAGDEVEISYLGYTTQKIKISAQSFLNVVLREDAKSLNEVVVVGYGSVKKSDLTGSVASVSNTTLLRGGKTNSAGALQGELSGVTITRSNNKPGGGYDIKIRGINSITASSSPLIVIDGVPGGNLDFVNPDDIEKIDVLKDASATAIYGSSGANGVIIVTTKRGQTGKPKISYNGYVGVRSYTNLSLIHISEPTR
;
A
#
# COMPACT_ATOMS: atom_id res chain seq x y z
N ALA A 1 23.82 -1.21 -13.14
CA ALA A 1 23.89 -2.53 -12.53
C ALA A 1 25.13 -2.60 -11.60
N SER A 2 25.12 -3.52 -10.67
CA SER A 2 26.27 -3.82 -9.80
C SER A 2 26.89 -5.15 -10.26
N VAL A 3 28.21 -5.15 -10.44
CA VAL A 3 28.98 -6.31 -10.88
C VAL A 3 30.00 -6.62 -9.78
N ILE A 4 29.92 -7.81 -9.19
CA ILE A 4 30.72 -8.21 -8.02
C ILE A 4 31.38 -9.55 -8.30
N VAL A 5 32.65 -9.71 -7.92
CA VAL A 5 33.36 -11.00 -7.83
C VAL A 5 33.34 -11.46 -6.38
N PRO A 6 32.50 -12.42 -6.00
CA PRO A 6 32.34 -12.84 -4.59
C PRO A 6 33.63 -13.35 -3.97
N GLN A 7 34.50 -13.96 -4.77
CA GLN A 7 35.77 -14.57 -4.32
C GLN A 7 36.81 -13.51 -3.89
N THR A 8 36.90 -12.41 -4.64
CA THR A 8 37.89 -11.34 -4.39
C THR A 8 37.30 -10.12 -3.71
N LYS A 9 35.96 -10.09 -3.50
CA LYS A 9 35.20 -8.94 -2.98
C LYS A 9 35.43 -7.64 -3.76
N LYS A 10 35.92 -7.73 -5.00
CA LYS A 10 36.01 -6.61 -5.92
C LYS A 10 34.67 -6.41 -6.61
N GLY A 11 34.24 -5.17 -6.75
CA GLY A 11 32.99 -4.84 -7.43
C GLY A 11 33.06 -3.49 -8.13
N VAL A 12 32.34 -3.35 -9.23
CA VAL A 12 32.21 -2.15 -10.04
C VAL A 12 30.74 -1.89 -10.34
N ILE A 13 30.37 -0.63 -10.49
CA ILE A 13 29.04 -0.20 -10.92
C ILE A 13 29.14 0.16 -12.41
N THR A 14 28.14 -0.26 -13.21
CA THR A 14 28.04 0.10 -14.62
C THR A 14 27.83 1.61 -14.80
N ASP A 15 28.32 2.15 -15.92
CA ASP A 15 28.01 3.53 -16.35
C ASP A 15 26.54 3.66 -16.85
N MET A 16 26.17 4.86 -17.32
CA MET A 16 24.83 5.14 -17.85
C MET A 16 24.47 4.30 -19.09
N ASN A 17 25.48 3.84 -19.84
CA ASN A 17 25.33 3.02 -21.05
C ASN A 17 25.37 1.51 -20.76
N GLY A 18 25.55 1.14 -19.49
CA GLY A 18 25.64 -0.26 -19.07
C GLY A 18 27.03 -0.87 -19.19
N ASN A 19 28.07 -0.09 -19.54
CA ASN A 19 29.43 -0.59 -19.67
C ASN A 19 30.11 -0.69 -18.32
N PHE A 20 30.94 -1.70 -18.15
CA PHE A 20 31.79 -1.88 -16.97
C PHE A 20 33.16 -2.43 -17.38
N SER A 21 34.15 -2.19 -16.57
CA SER A 21 35.48 -2.76 -16.71
C SER A 21 35.93 -3.31 -15.36
N LEU A 22 36.29 -4.59 -15.34
CA LEU A 22 36.69 -5.29 -14.12
C LEU A 22 37.83 -6.23 -14.42
N GLU A 23 38.89 -6.15 -13.64
CA GLU A 23 40.01 -7.09 -13.71
C GLU A 23 39.65 -8.39 -12.98
N VAL A 24 39.60 -9.46 -13.70
CA VAL A 24 39.22 -10.80 -13.22
C VAL A 24 40.19 -11.85 -13.74
N VAL A 25 40.33 -12.94 -13.02
CA VAL A 25 41.16 -14.08 -13.44
C VAL A 25 40.25 -15.13 -14.12
N ALA A 26 40.78 -15.82 -15.13
CA ALA A 26 40.05 -16.88 -15.76
C ALA A 26 39.66 -17.96 -14.74
N GLY A 27 38.35 -18.28 -14.66
CA GLY A 27 37.78 -19.19 -13.67
C GLY A 27 37.00 -18.50 -12.55
N ASP A 28 37.10 -17.16 -12.39
CA ASP A 28 36.32 -16.41 -11.42
C ASP A 28 34.83 -16.40 -11.78
N GLU A 29 33.98 -16.36 -10.76
CA GLU A 29 32.55 -16.21 -10.92
C GLU A 29 32.18 -14.73 -10.70
N VAL A 30 31.51 -14.14 -11.67
CA VAL A 30 31.02 -12.76 -11.60
C VAL A 30 29.52 -12.78 -11.38
N GLU A 31 29.08 -12.08 -10.36
CA GLU A 31 27.68 -11.90 -10.02
C GLU A 31 27.23 -10.50 -10.45
N ILE A 32 26.20 -10.46 -11.31
CA ILE A 32 25.65 -9.21 -11.86
C ILE A 32 24.23 -9.06 -11.35
N SER A 33 23.99 -7.95 -10.66
CA SER A 33 22.68 -7.65 -10.06
C SER A 33 22.22 -6.25 -10.42
N TYR A 34 20.92 -6.11 -10.63
CA TYR A 34 20.25 -4.82 -10.82
C TYR A 34 18.86 -4.87 -10.20
N LEU A 35 18.40 -3.74 -9.68
CA LEU A 35 17.09 -3.65 -9.03
C LEU A 35 15.98 -3.98 -10.03
N GLY A 36 15.14 -4.98 -9.71
CA GLY A 36 14.06 -5.44 -10.59
C GLY A 36 14.48 -6.49 -11.64
N TYR A 37 15.72 -6.97 -11.58
CA TYR A 37 16.23 -8.01 -12.49
C TYR A 37 16.77 -9.21 -11.72
N THR A 38 16.66 -10.39 -12.34
CA THR A 38 17.20 -11.63 -11.77
C THR A 38 18.72 -11.56 -11.77
N THR A 39 19.33 -11.77 -10.61
CA THR A 39 20.79 -11.83 -10.46
C THR A 39 21.37 -12.98 -11.28
N GLN A 40 22.35 -12.70 -12.13
CA GLN A 40 23.03 -13.70 -12.94
C GLN A 40 24.46 -13.95 -12.44
N LYS A 41 24.84 -15.22 -12.38
CA LYS A 41 26.20 -15.68 -12.06
C LYS A 41 26.83 -16.26 -13.31
N ILE A 42 27.97 -15.74 -13.71
CA ILE A 42 28.67 -16.13 -14.93
C ILE A 42 30.11 -16.45 -14.58
N LYS A 43 30.55 -17.64 -14.97
CA LYS A 43 31.98 -18.01 -14.86
C LYS A 43 32.74 -17.40 -16.03
N ILE A 44 33.82 -16.68 -15.72
CA ILE A 44 34.65 -16.03 -16.71
C ILE A 44 35.58 -17.08 -17.35
N SER A 45 35.42 -17.27 -18.65
CA SER A 45 36.39 -17.95 -19.51
C SER A 45 37.44 -16.92 -19.97
N ALA A 46 38.43 -17.34 -20.73
CA ALA A 46 39.50 -16.49 -21.28
C ALA A 46 39.00 -15.46 -22.33
N GLN A 47 37.81 -14.88 -22.13
CA GLN A 47 37.19 -13.91 -23.03
C GLN A 47 37.46 -12.49 -22.47
N SER A 48 37.91 -11.59 -23.36
CA SER A 48 38.15 -10.18 -23.02
C SER A 48 36.89 -9.30 -23.04
N PHE A 49 35.77 -9.81 -23.54
CA PHE A 49 34.51 -9.08 -23.63
C PHE A 49 33.33 -9.97 -23.23
N LEU A 50 32.45 -9.46 -22.38
CA LEU A 50 31.26 -10.15 -21.89
C LEU A 50 30.03 -9.27 -22.12
N ASN A 51 29.10 -9.78 -22.91
CA ASN A 51 27.79 -9.14 -23.07
C ASN A 51 26.74 -9.91 -22.25
N VAL A 52 26.10 -9.23 -21.31
CA VAL A 52 25.12 -9.83 -20.39
C VAL A 52 23.77 -9.16 -20.55
N VAL A 53 22.77 -9.96 -20.86
CA VAL A 53 21.38 -9.51 -20.93
C VAL A 53 20.68 -9.94 -19.64
N LEU A 54 20.36 -8.98 -18.79
CA LEU A 54 19.59 -9.23 -17.57
C LEU A 54 18.13 -9.46 -17.92
N ARG A 55 17.52 -10.47 -17.32
CA ARG A 55 16.09 -10.73 -17.43
C ARG A 55 15.37 -10.05 -16.28
N GLU A 56 14.27 -9.39 -16.60
CA GLU A 56 13.40 -8.82 -15.57
C GLU A 56 12.99 -9.92 -14.58
N ASP A 57 13.15 -9.64 -13.31
CA ASP A 57 12.63 -10.49 -12.25
C ASP A 57 11.11 -10.26 -12.19
N ALA A 58 10.37 -11.09 -12.90
CA ALA A 58 8.91 -11.14 -12.86
C ALA A 58 8.39 -11.71 -11.51
N LYS A 59 9.25 -11.85 -10.49
CA LYS A 59 8.76 -11.94 -9.13
C LYS A 59 8.09 -10.61 -8.82
N SER A 60 6.79 -10.54 -9.16
CA SER A 60 5.89 -9.60 -8.55
C SER A 60 6.26 -9.56 -7.06
N LEU A 61 6.48 -8.38 -6.53
CA LEU A 61 6.58 -8.14 -5.10
C LEU A 61 5.48 -9.01 -4.50
N ASN A 62 5.86 -10.07 -3.79
CA ASN A 62 4.90 -10.94 -3.12
C ASN A 62 4.23 -10.07 -2.06
N GLU A 63 3.18 -9.37 -2.47
CA GLU A 63 2.40 -8.52 -1.60
C GLU A 63 1.77 -9.43 -0.56
N VAL A 64 2.24 -9.27 0.67
CA VAL A 64 1.78 -10.05 1.80
C VAL A 64 0.60 -9.31 2.41
N VAL A 65 -0.54 -9.98 2.50
CA VAL A 65 -1.74 -9.45 3.14
C VAL A 65 -1.79 -9.97 4.57
N VAL A 66 -1.99 -9.07 5.53
CA VAL A 66 -2.22 -9.44 6.92
C VAL A 66 -3.66 -9.97 7.02
N VAL A 67 -3.82 -11.18 7.51
CA VAL A 67 -5.12 -11.78 7.86
C VAL A 67 -5.14 -12.08 9.36
N GLY A 68 -6.28 -12.00 9.99
CA GLY A 68 -6.54 -12.02 11.44
C GLY A 68 -5.52 -12.64 12.39
N TYR A 69 -4.87 -13.74 12.04
CA TYR A 69 -3.87 -14.41 12.88
C TYR A 69 -2.52 -14.65 12.18
N GLY A 70 -2.19 -13.85 11.15
CA GLY A 70 -0.91 -13.99 10.46
C GLY A 70 -0.84 -13.21 9.16
N SER A 71 0.25 -13.38 8.45
CA SER A 71 0.45 -12.82 7.12
C SER A 71 0.43 -13.94 6.09
N VAL A 72 -0.43 -13.81 5.08
CA VAL A 72 -0.55 -14.77 3.97
C VAL A 72 -0.19 -14.03 2.68
N LYS A 73 0.44 -14.72 1.75
CA LYS A 73 0.71 -14.13 0.44
C LYS A 73 -0.61 -13.84 -0.27
N LYS A 74 -0.72 -12.68 -0.90
CA LYS A 74 -1.93 -12.29 -1.64
C LYS A 74 -2.29 -13.32 -2.73
N SER A 75 -1.31 -13.97 -3.32
CA SER A 75 -1.50 -15.07 -4.28
C SER A 75 -2.23 -16.29 -3.71
N ASP A 76 -2.10 -16.51 -2.39
CA ASP A 76 -2.65 -17.69 -1.71
C ASP A 76 -4.06 -17.44 -1.18
N LEU A 77 -4.52 -16.19 -1.25
CA LEU A 77 -5.89 -15.80 -0.91
C LEU A 77 -6.80 -16.05 -2.12
N THR A 78 -7.74 -16.95 -1.99
CA THR A 78 -8.75 -17.24 -3.01
C THR A 78 -9.83 -16.15 -3.15
N GLY A 79 -9.87 -15.22 -2.20
CA GLY A 79 -10.83 -14.12 -2.15
C GLY A 79 -10.33 -12.83 -2.82
N SER A 80 -11.29 -11.97 -3.21
CA SER A 80 -10.98 -10.63 -3.75
C SER A 80 -10.48 -9.70 -2.65
N VAL A 81 -9.18 -9.45 -2.64
CA VAL A 81 -8.53 -8.51 -1.73
C VAL A 81 -8.02 -7.32 -2.52
N ALA A 82 -8.35 -6.12 -2.07
CA ALA A 82 -7.81 -4.89 -2.63
C ALA A 82 -6.89 -4.24 -1.60
N SER A 83 -5.70 -3.83 -2.02
CA SER A 83 -4.67 -3.23 -1.17
C SER A 83 -4.35 -1.82 -1.64
N VAL A 84 -4.16 -0.90 -0.70
CA VAL A 84 -3.72 0.48 -0.96
C VAL A 84 -2.50 0.75 -0.10
N SER A 85 -1.44 1.24 -0.74
CA SER A 85 -0.20 1.60 -0.07
C SER A 85 -0.22 3.04 0.46
N ASN A 86 0.67 3.35 1.40
CA ASN A 86 0.83 4.69 1.96
C ASN A 86 1.04 5.77 0.89
N THR A 87 1.83 5.49 -0.14
CA THR A 87 2.10 6.45 -1.23
C THR A 87 0.84 6.87 -1.98
N THR A 88 -0.13 5.98 -2.11
CA THR A 88 -1.43 6.27 -2.73
C THR A 88 -2.32 7.07 -1.77
N LEU A 89 -2.33 6.73 -0.48
CA LEU A 89 -3.12 7.44 0.54
C LEU A 89 -2.71 8.91 0.68
N LEU A 90 -1.43 9.21 0.58
CA LEU A 90 -0.89 10.57 0.71
C LEU A 90 -1.09 11.43 -0.54
N ARG A 91 -1.48 10.83 -1.67
CA ARG A 91 -1.84 11.59 -2.88
C ARG A 91 -3.08 12.44 -2.61
N GLY A 92 -2.95 13.75 -2.73
CA GLY A 92 -4.08 14.69 -2.63
C GLY A 92 -4.26 15.40 -1.29
N GLY A 93 -3.30 15.30 -0.37
CA GLY A 93 -3.28 16.12 0.87
C GLY A 93 -4.53 15.94 1.75
N LYS A 94 -5.11 14.73 1.78
CA LYS A 94 -6.28 14.43 2.59
C LYS A 94 -5.87 14.17 4.04
N THR A 95 -6.52 14.87 4.94
CA THR A 95 -6.22 14.84 6.39
C THR A 95 -6.83 13.65 7.13
N ASN A 96 -7.71 12.90 6.47
CA ASN A 96 -8.45 11.80 7.07
C ASN A 96 -8.23 10.53 6.25
N SER A 97 -7.93 9.42 6.94
CA SER A 97 -7.62 8.13 6.32
C SER A 97 -8.79 7.55 5.52
N ALA A 98 -10.02 7.69 6.01
CA ALA A 98 -11.21 7.26 5.28
C ALA A 98 -11.40 8.09 3.99
N GLY A 99 -11.21 9.41 4.07
CA GLY A 99 -11.24 10.30 2.92
C GLY A 99 -10.14 9.99 1.89
N ALA A 100 -8.98 9.55 2.35
CA ALA A 100 -7.86 9.17 1.47
C ALA A 100 -8.16 7.93 0.63
N LEU A 101 -8.98 7.02 1.13
CA LEU A 101 -9.40 5.81 0.42
C LEU A 101 -10.47 6.06 -0.65
N GLN A 102 -11.10 7.24 -0.66
CA GLN A 102 -12.21 7.54 -1.57
C GLN A 102 -11.76 7.52 -3.03
N GLY A 103 -12.33 6.62 -3.83
CA GLY A 103 -12.01 6.45 -5.24
C GLY A 103 -10.82 5.55 -5.54
N GLU A 104 -10.06 5.10 -4.52
CA GLU A 104 -8.86 4.27 -4.70
C GLU A 104 -9.19 2.76 -4.76
N LEU A 105 -10.36 2.36 -4.26
CA LEU A 105 -10.74 0.96 -4.12
C LEU A 105 -12.00 0.63 -4.90
N SER A 106 -11.92 -0.31 -5.84
CA SER A 106 -13.09 -0.82 -6.56
C SER A 106 -14.05 -1.54 -5.59
N GLY A 107 -15.37 -1.30 -5.71
CA GLY A 107 -16.40 -1.93 -4.88
C GLY A 107 -16.43 -1.44 -3.43
N VAL A 108 -15.76 -0.33 -3.12
CA VAL A 108 -15.86 0.37 -1.84
C VAL A 108 -16.44 1.75 -2.09
N THR A 109 -17.57 2.04 -1.45
CA THR A 109 -18.22 3.34 -1.51
C THR A 109 -17.92 4.08 -0.22
N ILE A 110 -17.35 5.27 -0.33
CA ILE A 110 -17.02 6.13 0.80
C ILE A 110 -17.71 7.45 0.61
N THR A 111 -18.64 7.77 1.50
CA THR A 111 -19.40 9.01 1.48
C THR A 111 -19.21 9.77 2.79
N ARG A 112 -19.25 11.09 2.74
CA ARG A 112 -19.24 11.88 3.97
C ARG A 112 -20.59 11.75 4.67
N SER A 113 -20.57 11.46 5.96
CA SER A 113 -21.80 11.40 6.78
C SER A 113 -22.48 12.77 6.87
N ASN A 114 -21.69 13.85 6.82
CA ASN A 114 -22.19 15.22 6.78
C ASN A 114 -21.12 16.15 6.16
N ASN A 115 -21.52 17.35 5.76
CA ASN A 115 -20.61 18.33 5.15
C ASN A 115 -19.89 19.24 6.16
N LYS A 116 -20.00 18.95 7.46
CA LYS A 116 -19.29 19.72 8.48
C LYS A 116 -17.77 19.44 8.41
N PRO A 117 -16.92 20.43 8.66
CA PRO A 117 -15.50 20.20 8.84
C PRO A 117 -15.26 19.17 9.97
N GLY A 118 -14.46 18.14 9.72
CA GLY A 118 -14.25 17.06 10.68
C GLY A 118 -15.36 16.01 10.75
N GLY A 119 -16.38 16.09 9.89
CA GLY A 119 -17.43 15.05 9.79
C GLY A 119 -16.85 13.71 9.38
N GLY A 120 -17.37 12.63 9.97
CA GLY A 120 -16.96 11.26 9.68
C GLY A 120 -17.34 10.80 8.28
N TYR A 121 -16.87 9.61 7.94
CA TYR A 121 -17.16 8.96 6.67
C TYR A 121 -17.97 7.69 6.89
N ASP A 122 -18.93 7.46 6.01
CA ASP A 122 -19.69 6.22 5.91
C ASP A 122 -19.04 5.34 4.82
N ILE A 123 -18.61 4.16 5.19
CA ILE A 123 -17.90 3.23 4.31
C ILE A 123 -18.79 2.01 4.09
N LYS A 124 -18.99 1.64 2.83
CA LYS A 124 -19.75 0.46 2.42
C LYS A 124 -18.95 -0.37 1.43
N ILE A 125 -18.92 -1.69 1.63
CA ILE A 125 -18.25 -2.63 0.75
C ILE A 125 -19.33 -3.41 -0.01
N ARG A 126 -19.31 -3.35 -1.35
CA ARG A 126 -20.27 -4.00 -2.24
C ARG A 126 -21.73 -3.59 -2.00
N GLY A 127 -21.97 -2.43 -1.43
CA GLY A 127 -23.31 -1.89 -1.23
C GLY A 127 -23.90 -2.12 0.15
N ILE A 128 -25.24 -2.10 0.22
CA ILE A 128 -26.01 -2.28 1.46
C ILE A 128 -26.42 -3.74 1.56
N ASN A 129 -25.97 -4.44 2.58
CA ASN A 129 -26.26 -5.86 2.80
C ASN A 129 -27.42 -6.09 3.76
N SER A 130 -27.85 -5.09 4.50
CA SER A 130 -28.95 -5.19 5.46
C SER A 130 -29.87 -3.98 5.40
N ILE A 131 -31.16 -4.22 5.55
CA ILE A 131 -32.18 -3.17 5.60
C ILE A 131 -32.33 -2.64 7.04
N THR A 132 -32.10 -3.47 8.03
CA THR A 132 -32.34 -3.13 9.45
C THR A 132 -31.09 -3.04 10.30
N ALA A 133 -29.99 -3.68 9.88
CA ALA A 133 -28.71 -3.65 10.59
C ALA A 133 -27.69 -2.73 9.92
N SER A 134 -26.67 -2.35 10.66
CA SER A 134 -25.55 -1.59 10.10
C SER A 134 -24.89 -2.34 8.94
N SER A 135 -24.62 -1.63 7.84
CA SER A 135 -23.86 -2.14 6.69
C SER A 135 -22.40 -1.69 6.70
N SER A 136 -21.93 -1.19 7.83
CA SER A 136 -20.53 -0.74 7.99
C SER A 136 -19.60 -1.95 8.06
N PRO A 137 -18.43 -1.89 7.40
CA PRO A 137 -17.42 -2.94 7.47
C PRO A 137 -16.76 -2.97 8.85
N LEU A 138 -16.20 -4.13 9.21
CA LEU A 138 -15.35 -4.26 10.38
C LEU A 138 -13.99 -3.63 10.09
N ILE A 139 -13.55 -2.73 10.96
CA ILE A 139 -12.21 -2.12 10.88
C ILE A 139 -11.31 -2.81 11.88
N VAL A 140 -10.16 -3.27 11.41
CA VAL A 140 -9.13 -3.95 12.21
C VAL A 140 -7.83 -3.16 12.08
N ILE A 141 -7.32 -2.64 13.19
CA ILE A 141 -6.09 -1.86 13.22
C ILE A 141 -5.02 -2.69 13.93
N ASP A 142 -3.94 -3.02 13.23
CA ASP A 142 -2.84 -3.85 13.73
C ASP A 142 -3.29 -5.15 14.41
N GLY A 143 -4.35 -5.77 13.87
CA GLY A 143 -4.92 -7.01 14.40
C GLY A 143 -6.00 -6.81 15.48
N VAL A 144 -6.27 -5.59 15.92
CA VAL A 144 -7.31 -5.28 16.92
C VAL A 144 -8.60 -4.88 16.19
N PRO A 145 -9.69 -5.65 16.35
CA PRO A 145 -10.98 -5.34 15.73
C PRO A 145 -11.72 -4.21 16.49
N GLY A 146 -12.59 -3.49 15.77
CA GLY A 146 -13.43 -2.43 16.36
C GLY A 146 -12.78 -1.04 16.30
N GLY A 147 -11.71 -0.85 15.55
CA GLY A 147 -11.08 0.46 15.36
C GLY A 147 -11.95 1.44 14.55
N ASN A 148 -11.56 2.71 14.59
CA ASN A 148 -12.15 3.75 13.74
C ASN A 148 -11.02 4.41 12.91
N LEU A 149 -11.22 4.46 11.59
CA LEU A 149 -10.30 5.05 10.64
C LEU A 149 -10.13 6.57 10.82
N ASP A 150 -11.11 7.25 11.40
CA ASP A 150 -11.06 8.69 11.61
C ASP A 150 -9.98 9.11 12.62
N PHE A 151 -9.58 8.20 13.50
CA PHE A 151 -8.55 8.45 14.51
C PHE A 151 -7.13 8.04 14.08
N VAL A 152 -7.00 7.41 12.93
CA VAL A 152 -5.69 6.99 12.41
C VAL A 152 -5.17 8.03 11.44
N ASN A 153 -3.98 8.55 11.71
CA ASN A 153 -3.34 9.50 10.81
C ASN A 153 -2.89 8.75 9.52
N PRO A 154 -3.24 9.27 8.32
CA PRO A 154 -2.78 8.69 7.06
C PRO A 154 -1.25 8.50 6.96
N ASP A 155 -0.48 9.40 7.59
CA ASP A 155 0.98 9.33 7.60
C ASP A 155 1.52 8.10 8.36
N ASP A 156 0.79 7.62 9.36
CA ASP A 156 1.19 6.46 10.18
C ASP A 156 0.80 5.13 9.56
N ILE A 157 -0.01 5.15 8.50
CA ILE A 157 -0.45 3.93 7.82
C ILE A 157 0.65 3.45 6.86
N GLU A 158 0.99 2.18 6.93
CA GLU A 158 1.84 1.50 5.96
C GLU A 158 1.03 1.05 4.75
N LYS A 159 -0.08 0.33 5.01
CA LYS A 159 -1.01 -0.15 3.99
C LYS A 159 -2.40 -0.40 4.56
N ILE A 160 -3.39 -0.41 3.67
CA ILE A 160 -4.76 -0.81 3.98
C ILE A 160 -5.16 -1.94 3.03
N ASP A 161 -5.59 -3.06 3.62
CA ASP A 161 -6.10 -4.22 2.90
C ASP A 161 -7.62 -4.32 3.11
N VAL A 162 -8.40 -4.49 2.04
CA VAL A 162 -9.85 -4.62 2.11
C VAL A 162 -10.27 -6.01 1.65
N LEU A 163 -10.81 -6.78 2.58
CA LEU A 163 -11.37 -8.10 2.35
C LEU A 163 -12.85 -7.96 1.98
N LYS A 164 -13.18 -8.33 0.75
CA LYS A 164 -14.52 -8.11 0.19
C LYS A 164 -15.35 -9.39 0.14
N ASP A 165 -14.72 -10.56 0.11
CA ASP A 165 -15.36 -11.85 -0.05
C ASP A 165 -15.51 -12.59 1.27
N ALA A 166 -16.58 -13.40 1.37
CA ALA A 166 -16.87 -14.19 2.55
C ALA A 166 -15.75 -15.16 2.92
N SER A 167 -15.05 -15.73 1.94
CA SER A 167 -13.90 -16.62 2.19
C SER A 167 -12.76 -15.91 2.91
N ALA A 168 -12.46 -14.67 2.51
CA ALA A 168 -11.41 -13.88 3.13
C ALA A 168 -11.84 -13.31 4.50
N THR A 169 -13.14 -13.04 4.70
CA THR A 169 -13.66 -12.47 5.96
C THR A 169 -14.08 -13.53 6.98
N ALA A 170 -14.09 -14.82 6.62
CA ALA A 170 -14.54 -15.92 7.47
C ALA A 170 -13.86 -15.97 8.85
N ILE A 171 -12.59 -15.55 8.93
CA ILE A 171 -11.80 -15.53 10.17
C ILE A 171 -12.43 -14.56 11.20
N TYR A 172 -13.13 -13.53 10.73
CA TYR A 172 -13.77 -12.53 11.60
C TYR A 172 -15.22 -12.86 11.94
N GLY A 173 -15.71 -14.04 11.49
CA GLY A 173 -17.05 -14.53 11.78
C GLY A 173 -18.14 -13.58 11.30
N SER A 174 -19.24 -13.48 12.06
CA SER A 174 -20.40 -12.62 11.74
C SER A 174 -20.04 -11.13 11.66
N SER A 175 -19.04 -10.67 12.42
CA SER A 175 -18.60 -9.28 12.38
C SER A 175 -17.98 -8.89 11.04
N GLY A 176 -17.44 -9.85 10.29
CA GLY A 176 -16.87 -9.65 8.96
C GLY A 176 -17.89 -9.73 7.81
N ALA A 177 -19.19 -9.93 8.09
CA ALA A 177 -20.20 -10.15 7.06
C ALA A 177 -20.33 -8.99 6.04
N ASN A 178 -20.09 -7.75 6.47
CA ASN A 178 -20.13 -6.56 5.62
C ASN A 178 -18.77 -6.22 5.00
N GLY A 179 -17.80 -7.13 5.07
CA GLY A 179 -16.42 -6.91 4.67
C GLY A 179 -15.53 -6.45 5.83
N VAL A 180 -14.22 -6.54 5.62
CA VAL A 180 -13.23 -6.18 6.64
C VAL A 180 -12.19 -5.24 6.03
N ILE A 181 -11.87 -4.18 6.74
CA ILE A 181 -10.80 -3.24 6.40
C ILE A 181 -9.67 -3.45 7.41
N ILE A 182 -8.54 -3.92 6.93
CA ILE A 182 -7.35 -4.15 7.77
C ILE A 182 -6.38 -2.99 7.53
N VAL A 183 -6.07 -2.29 8.59
CA VAL A 183 -5.10 -1.21 8.60
C VAL A 183 -3.82 -1.71 9.27
N THR A 184 -2.71 -1.63 8.54
CA THR A 184 -1.39 -1.92 9.08
C THR A 184 -0.66 -0.60 9.26
N THR A 185 -0.23 -0.31 10.47
CA THR A 185 0.54 0.90 10.76
C THR A 185 2.04 0.67 10.59
N LYS A 186 2.77 1.76 10.39
CA LYS A 186 4.22 1.72 10.27
C LYS A 186 4.84 1.28 11.58
N ARG A 187 5.72 0.28 11.52
CA ARG A 187 6.46 -0.20 12.69
C ARG A 187 7.85 0.42 12.73
N GLY A 188 8.34 0.65 13.94
CA GLY A 188 9.72 1.06 14.14
C GLY A 188 10.70 0.02 13.59
N GLN A 189 11.71 0.48 12.89
CA GLN A 189 12.79 -0.37 12.37
C GLN A 189 14.04 -0.20 13.24
N THR A 190 14.73 -1.30 13.51
CA THR A 190 16.04 -1.26 14.16
C THR A 190 17.07 -0.63 13.20
N GLY A 191 17.70 0.46 13.60
CA GLY A 191 18.69 1.15 12.78
C GLY A 191 18.95 2.58 13.26
N LYS A 192 19.58 3.39 12.39
CA LYS A 192 19.77 4.81 12.67
C LYS A 192 18.42 5.53 12.73
N PRO A 193 18.16 6.37 13.73
CA PRO A 193 16.89 7.08 13.84
C PRO A 193 16.71 7.99 12.63
N LYS A 194 15.53 7.88 11.99
CA LYS A 194 15.09 8.80 10.95
C LYS A 194 14.04 9.74 11.54
N ILE A 195 14.32 11.01 11.52
CA ILE A 195 13.38 12.05 11.94
C ILE A 195 12.81 12.64 10.66
N SER A 196 11.50 12.56 10.47
CA SER A 196 10.76 13.20 9.39
C SER A 196 9.70 14.13 9.97
N TYR A 197 9.58 15.31 9.40
CA TYR A 197 8.55 16.27 9.76
C TYR A 197 7.70 16.58 8.51
N ASN A 198 6.41 16.33 8.59
CA ASN A 198 5.43 16.67 7.57
C ASN A 198 4.44 17.65 8.17
N GLY A 199 4.42 18.89 7.66
CA GLY A 199 3.47 19.90 8.08
C GLY A 199 2.70 20.43 6.89
N TYR A 200 1.38 20.66 7.04
CA TYR A 200 0.58 21.33 6.04
C TYR A 200 -0.34 22.36 6.73
N VAL A 201 -0.68 23.40 5.98
CA VAL A 201 -1.67 24.38 6.39
C VAL A 201 -2.73 24.43 5.31
N GLY A 202 -3.98 24.23 5.71
CA GLY A 202 -5.12 24.29 4.79
C GLY A 202 -6.21 25.23 5.31
N VAL A 203 -6.68 26.14 4.47
CA VAL A 203 -7.82 26.99 4.75
C VAL A 203 -9.02 26.50 3.96
N ARG A 204 -10.13 26.26 4.64
CA ARG A 204 -11.40 25.92 4.02
C ARG A 204 -12.37 27.08 4.18
N SER A 205 -12.91 27.55 3.07
CA SER A 205 -13.97 28.56 3.05
C SER A 205 -15.19 28.05 2.28
N TYR A 206 -16.35 28.55 2.64
CA TYR A 206 -17.56 28.28 1.87
C TYR A 206 -17.50 29.15 0.61
N THR A 207 -17.55 28.53 -0.56
CA THR A 207 -17.48 29.23 -1.84
C THR A 207 -18.87 29.77 -2.32
N ASN A 208 -19.93 29.08 -1.94
CA ASN A 208 -21.30 29.52 -2.25
C ASN A 208 -22.26 29.03 -1.17
N LEU A 209 -22.75 29.94 -0.37
CA LEU A 209 -23.94 29.75 0.45
C LEU A 209 -25.15 30.18 -0.41
N SER A 210 -25.81 29.23 -1.05
CA SER A 210 -27.10 29.47 -1.63
C SER A 210 -28.11 29.63 -0.49
N LEU A 211 -28.44 30.86 -0.17
CA LEU A 211 -29.55 31.19 0.73
C LEU A 211 -30.86 31.07 -0.09
N ILE A 212 -31.28 29.86 -0.41
CA ILE A 212 -32.66 29.61 -0.80
C ILE A 212 -33.46 29.56 0.49
N HIS A 213 -33.79 30.70 1.02
CA HIS A 213 -34.79 30.82 2.07
C HIS A 213 -36.14 31.06 1.37
N ILE A 214 -36.83 29.98 1.05
CA ILE A 214 -38.24 30.08 0.70
C ILE A 214 -38.97 30.17 2.04
N SER A 215 -39.19 31.37 2.49
CA SER A 215 -40.20 31.60 3.52
C SER A 215 -41.56 31.44 2.87
N GLU A 216 -42.20 30.28 3.13
CA GLU A 216 -43.60 30.10 2.81
C GLU A 216 -44.41 31.13 3.61
N PRO A 217 -45.24 31.99 2.96
CA PRO A 217 -46.06 32.88 3.70
C PRO A 217 -47.12 32.07 4.44
N THR A 218 -46.98 32.03 5.76
CA THR A 218 -48.05 31.52 6.65
C THR A 218 -49.28 32.34 6.42
N ARG A 219 -50.34 31.73 5.88
CA ARG A 219 -51.71 32.22 5.93
C ARG A 219 -52.37 31.77 7.22
#